data_d8c61907778e292f2fdce7b44c088030
#
_entry.id   d8c61907778e292f2fdce7b44c088030
#
_cell.length_a   1.000
_cell.length_b   1.000
_cell.length_c   1.000
_cell.angle_alpha   90.00
_cell.angle_beta   90.00
_cell.angle_gamma   90.00
#
_symmetry.space_group_name_H-M   'P 1'
#
loop_
_entity.id
_entity.type
_entity.pdbx_description
1 polymer ?
#
loop_
_entity_poly.entity_id
_entity_poly.type
_entity_poly.pdbx_seq_one_letter_code
_entity_poly.pdbx_strand_id
1 'polypeptide(L)'
;MMKKCVEIDYVRCVLMAIVILVHVVNFGTLHPDFKTSMFTFFMPAFLIITGYLVNVEKTPKDFFVYLMRISLPYVIMVSAFSLMSLVLPVRDGLSELSINALAERIFVTSIGPYWFLYDMIVCGVAYYAVFHFIGERLDTTSRLALFAFVLYVEALLIPLLTFGDATLYFIGVVLRRYDVSFLKVFRPSPFALLPFIILIVQRELWNKWLCMLLPFFAISFLVWCRGTTPSWLRKAMDYAGRNTLPIYIFHPIFTMASKFYLPLFAFDTTGIVHAVFTVLLGFAGSLAIAVVLDRTKMSLVFGSKALLR
;
A
#
# COMPACT_ATOMS: atom_id res chain seq x y z
N MET A 1 19.78 -10.25 -11.67
CA MET A 1 19.44 -9.66 -10.34
C MET A 1 19.32 -8.15 -10.49
N MET A 2 18.15 -7.54 -10.28
CA MET A 2 18.03 -6.06 -10.32
C MET A 2 18.85 -5.45 -9.19
N LYS A 3 19.58 -4.36 -9.48
CA LYS A 3 20.21 -3.54 -8.44
C LYS A 3 19.13 -3.02 -7.51
N LYS A 4 19.38 -3.09 -6.20
CA LYS A 4 18.48 -2.54 -5.18
C LYS A 4 18.30 -1.04 -5.42
N CYS A 5 17.08 -0.63 -5.70
CA CYS A 5 16.74 0.79 -5.91
C CYS A 5 16.27 1.37 -4.57
N VAL A 6 17.18 2.05 -3.88
CA VAL A 6 16.89 2.65 -2.57
C VAL A 6 15.92 3.83 -2.67
N GLU A 7 15.76 4.41 -3.85
CA GLU A 7 14.79 5.46 -4.13
C GLU A 7 13.36 4.96 -3.94
N ILE A 8 13.10 3.70 -4.29
CA ILE A 8 11.80 3.06 -4.05
C ILE A 8 11.50 2.98 -2.54
N ASP A 9 12.49 2.67 -1.72
CA ASP A 9 12.31 2.59 -0.27
C ASP A 9 11.91 3.98 0.28
N TYR A 10 12.58 5.05 -0.14
CA TYR A 10 12.24 6.42 0.26
C TYR A 10 10.82 6.81 -0.15
N VAL A 11 10.46 6.57 -1.42
CA VAL A 11 9.11 6.85 -1.95
C VAL A 11 8.05 6.11 -1.12
N ARG A 12 8.25 4.82 -0.87
CA ARG A 12 7.33 4.02 -0.05
C ARG A 12 7.17 4.55 1.37
N CYS A 13 8.24 5.09 1.98
CA CYS A 13 8.15 5.72 3.30
C CYS A 13 7.22 6.94 3.26
N VAL A 14 7.38 7.84 2.28
CA VAL A 14 6.53 9.03 2.17
C VAL A 14 5.09 8.64 1.88
N LEU A 15 4.86 7.73 0.94
CA LEU A 15 3.51 7.22 0.65
C LEU A 15 2.87 6.59 1.90
N MET A 16 3.65 5.88 2.72
CA MET A 16 3.16 5.29 3.97
C MET A 16 2.80 6.35 5.01
N ALA A 17 3.54 7.46 5.07
CA ALA A 17 3.18 8.60 5.92
C ALA A 17 1.82 9.18 5.52
N ILE A 18 1.56 9.29 4.21
CA ILE A 18 0.27 9.74 3.68
C ILE A 18 -0.83 8.72 4.03
N VAL A 19 -0.57 7.41 3.90
CA VAL A 19 -1.53 6.37 4.32
C VAL A 19 -1.95 6.57 5.77
N ILE A 20 -1.00 6.72 6.69
CA ILE A 20 -1.33 6.91 8.10
C ILE A 20 -2.10 8.21 8.29
N LEU A 21 -1.66 9.31 7.67
CA LEU A 21 -2.26 10.64 7.77
C LEU A 21 -3.75 10.63 7.39
N VAL A 22 -4.10 10.04 6.25
CA VAL A 22 -5.49 9.99 5.77
C VAL A 22 -6.39 9.09 6.60
N HIS A 23 -5.80 8.21 7.42
CA HIS A 23 -6.51 7.35 8.37
C HIS A 23 -6.64 7.98 9.76
N VAL A 24 -6.05 9.15 10.02
CA VAL A 24 -6.32 9.93 11.25
C VAL A 24 -7.71 10.57 11.11
N VAL A 25 -8.69 10.01 11.82
CA VAL A 25 -10.11 10.37 11.65
C VAL A 25 -10.36 11.87 11.82
N ASN A 26 -9.83 12.48 12.90
CA ASN A 26 -9.99 13.91 13.16
C ASN A 26 -9.45 14.77 12.00
N PHE A 27 -8.24 14.49 11.52
CA PHE A 27 -7.65 15.21 10.40
C PHE A 27 -8.46 15.04 9.10
N GLY A 28 -8.89 13.81 8.82
CA GLY A 28 -9.71 13.54 7.64
C GLY A 28 -11.09 14.19 7.67
N THR A 29 -11.66 14.42 8.86
CA THR A 29 -12.92 15.16 9.04
C THR A 29 -12.74 16.66 8.84
N LEU A 30 -11.64 17.21 9.35
CA LEU A 30 -11.33 18.64 9.20
C LEU A 30 -10.90 18.99 7.75
N HIS A 31 -10.27 18.05 7.04
CA HIS A 31 -9.72 18.26 5.70
C HIS A 31 -10.20 17.20 4.70
N PRO A 32 -11.52 17.11 4.40
CA PRO A 32 -12.06 16.05 3.57
C PRO A 32 -11.56 16.08 2.13
N ASP A 33 -11.39 17.26 1.55
CA ASP A 33 -10.85 17.41 0.19
C ASP A 33 -9.39 16.98 0.07
N PHE A 34 -8.58 17.36 1.07
CA PHE A 34 -7.20 16.92 1.13
C PHE A 34 -7.14 15.37 1.21
N LYS A 35 -7.93 14.77 2.10
CA LYS A 35 -8.01 13.33 2.23
C LYS A 35 -8.36 12.67 0.90
N THR A 36 -9.42 13.15 0.23
CA THR A 36 -9.87 12.59 -1.05
C THR A 36 -8.83 12.75 -2.16
N SER A 37 -8.19 13.92 -2.25
CA SER A 37 -7.14 14.19 -3.24
C SER A 37 -5.93 13.27 -3.05
N MET A 38 -5.54 12.95 -1.81
CA MET A 38 -4.44 12.03 -1.55
C MET A 38 -4.70 10.64 -2.12
N PHE A 39 -5.93 10.10 -1.99
CA PHE A 39 -6.29 8.78 -2.52
C PHE A 39 -6.10 8.66 -4.04
N THR A 40 -6.13 9.76 -4.78
CA THR A 40 -5.97 9.76 -6.24
C THR A 40 -4.57 9.35 -6.70
N PHE A 41 -3.55 9.38 -5.82
CA PHE A 41 -2.18 9.09 -6.27
C PHE A 41 -1.40 8.13 -5.37
N PHE A 42 -1.59 8.13 -4.02
CA PHE A 42 -0.69 7.34 -3.16
C PHE A 42 -0.94 5.83 -3.28
N MET A 43 -2.20 5.38 -3.33
CA MET A 43 -2.52 3.97 -3.58
C MET A 43 -2.15 3.55 -5.00
N PRO A 44 -2.51 4.32 -6.06
CA PRO A 44 -1.98 4.15 -7.40
C PRO A 44 -0.46 3.99 -7.47
N ALA A 45 0.29 4.84 -6.76
CA ALA A 45 1.75 4.74 -6.72
C ALA A 45 2.23 3.43 -6.07
N PHE A 46 1.58 2.98 -4.99
CA PHE A 46 1.89 1.69 -4.37
C PHE A 46 1.61 0.51 -5.31
N LEU A 47 0.53 0.55 -6.10
CA LEU A 47 0.21 -0.51 -7.06
C LEU A 47 1.27 -0.63 -8.16
N ILE A 48 1.70 0.49 -8.76
CA ILE A 48 2.80 0.51 -9.75
C ILE A 48 4.07 -0.06 -9.13
N ILE A 49 4.45 0.41 -7.94
CA ILE A 49 5.66 -0.05 -7.23
C ILE A 49 5.56 -1.56 -6.92
N THR A 50 4.39 -2.03 -6.51
CA THR A 50 4.18 -3.44 -6.18
C THR A 50 4.31 -4.31 -7.42
N GLY A 51 3.63 -3.98 -8.52
CA GLY A 51 3.74 -4.70 -9.78
C GLY A 51 5.19 -4.75 -10.29
N TYR A 52 5.94 -3.65 -10.10
CA TYR A 52 7.36 -3.59 -10.45
C TYR A 52 8.25 -4.47 -9.58
N LEU A 53 7.95 -4.62 -8.29
CA LEU A 53 8.80 -5.33 -7.32
C LEU A 53 8.48 -6.82 -7.19
N VAL A 54 7.28 -7.27 -7.57
CA VAL A 54 6.90 -8.68 -7.44
C VAL A 54 7.80 -9.54 -8.32
N ASN A 55 8.39 -10.56 -7.70
CA ASN A 55 9.23 -11.54 -8.39
C ASN A 55 8.49 -12.86 -8.54
N VAL A 56 8.13 -13.19 -9.76
CA VAL A 56 7.46 -14.45 -10.14
C VAL A 56 8.42 -15.51 -10.70
N GLU A 57 9.75 -15.25 -10.70
CA GLU A 57 10.77 -16.23 -11.09
C GLU A 57 11.15 -17.17 -9.93
N LYS A 58 10.36 -17.16 -8.87
CA LYS A 58 10.50 -18.03 -7.71
C LYS A 58 9.96 -19.42 -8.02
N THR A 59 10.51 -20.42 -7.31
CA THR A 59 9.88 -21.74 -7.30
C THR A 59 8.46 -21.67 -6.71
N PRO A 60 7.54 -22.60 -7.03
CA PRO A 60 6.20 -22.62 -6.45
C PRO A 60 6.21 -22.58 -4.92
N LYS A 61 7.15 -23.29 -4.28
CA LYS A 61 7.34 -23.29 -2.83
C LYS A 61 7.71 -21.91 -2.30
N ASP A 62 8.70 -21.25 -2.94
CA ASP A 62 9.14 -19.92 -2.49
C ASP A 62 8.09 -18.84 -2.76
N PHE A 63 7.32 -18.98 -3.85
CA PHE A 63 6.20 -18.09 -4.12
C PHE A 63 5.07 -18.30 -3.11
N PHE A 64 4.74 -19.54 -2.76
CA PHE A 64 3.77 -19.83 -1.70
C PHE A 64 4.19 -19.22 -0.35
N VAL A 65 5.46 -19.35 0.03
CA VAL A 65 5.98 -18.71 1.25
C VAL A 65 5.87 -17.18 1.16
N TYR A 66 6.15 -16.60 -0.01
CA TYR A 66 5.97 -15.16 -0.24
C TYR A 66 4.49 -14.76 -0.09
N LEU A 67 3.57 -15.54 -0.66
CA LEU A 67 2.14 -15.30 -0.58
C LEU A 67 1.66 -15.37 0.87
N MET A 68 2.09 -16.37 1.65
CA MET A 68 1.74 -16.51 3.07
C MET A 68 2.17 -15.30 3.90
N ARG A 69 3.30 -14.68 3.58
CA ARG A 69 3.78 -13.46 4.27
C ARG A 69 2.88 -12.24 4.06
N ILE A 70 1.96 -12.28 3.10
CA ILE A 70 0.98 -11.20 2.86
C ILE A 70 -0.40 -11.65 3.33
N SER A 71 -0.79 -12.91 3.00
CA SER A 71 -2.12 -13.43 3.27
C SER A 71 -2.38 -13.67 4.76
N LEU A 72 -1.42 -14.23 5.52
CA LEU A 72 -1.61 -14.45 6.95
C LEU A 72 -1.80 -13.14 7.73
N PRO A 73 -0.92 -12.12 7.56
CA PRO A 73 -1.18 -10.81 8.16
C PRO A 73 -2.53 -10.22 7.76
N TYR A 74 -2.90 -10.34 6.49
CA TYR A 74 -4.19 -9.87 5.99
C TYR A 74 -5.35 -10.53 6.75
N VAL A 75 -5.41 -11.86 6.77
CA VAL A 75 -6.49 -12.60 7.43
C VAL A 75 -6.55 -12.30 8.93
N ILE A 76 -5.39 -12.30 9.61
CA ILE A 76 -5.31 -12.02 11.05
C ILE A 76 -5.84 -10.61 11.34
N MET A 77 -5.39 -9.60 10.58
CA MET A 77 -5.75 -8.21 10.87
C MET A 77 -7.18 -7.88 10.45
N VAL A 78 -7.66 -8.41 9.33
CA VAL A 78 -9.09 -8.27 8.95
C VAL A 78 -9.98 -8.91 10.01
N SER A 79 -9.64 -10.11 10.48
CA SER A 79 -10.40 -10.79 11.53
C SER A 79 -10.37 -10.00 12.85
N ALA A 80 -9.18 -9.59 13.31
CA ALA A 80 -9.03 -8.83 14.55
C ALA A 80 -9.77 -7.48 14.48
N PHE A 81 -9.68 -6.77 13.34
CA PHE A 81 -10.33 -5.50 13.14
C PHE A 81 -11.87 -5.64 13.06
N SER A 82 -12.35 -6.70 12.39
CA SER A 82 -13.76 -7.04 12.33
C SER A 82 -14.34 -7.38 13.71
N LEU A 83 -13.63 -8.18 14.49
CA LEU A 83 -14.05 -8.49 15.87
C LEU A 83 -14.05 -7.24 16.76
N MET A 84 -13.03 -6.39 16.63
CA MET A 84 -12.94 -5.15 17.39
C MET A 84 -14.05 -4.16 17.02
N SER A 85 -14.54 -4.21 15.78
CA SER A 85 -15.63 -3.33 15.32
C SER A 85 -16.96 -3.60 16.02
N LEU A 86 -17.15 -4.76 16.64
CA LEU A 86 -18.32 -5.06 17.48
C LEU A 86 -18.35 -4.25 18.77
N VAL A 87 -17.18 -3.80 19.25
CA VAL A 87 -17.04 -3.03 20.51
C VAL A 87 -16.77 -1.55 20.24
N LEU A 88 -15.99 -1.27 19.19
CA LEU A 88 -15.62 0.09 18.82
C LEU A 88 -16.26 0.45 17.48
N PRO A 89 -17.01 1.57 17.40
CA PRO A 89 -17.62 1.98 16.15
C PRO A 89 -16.54 2.35 15.13
N VAL A 90 -16.44 1.53 14.08
CA VAL A 90 -15.60 1.75 12.91
C VAL A 90 -16.47 1.74 11.65
N ARG A 91 -16.05 2.45 10.65
CA ARG A 91 -16.73 2.46 9.36
C ARG A 91 -16.69 1.04 8.75
N ASP A 92 -17.81 0.61 8.22
CA ASP A 92 -17.99 -0.73 7.61
C ASP A 92 -17.72 -1.89 8.58
N GLY A 93 -17.89 -1.67 9.90
CA GLY A 93 -17.77 -2.69 10.94
C GLY A 93 -18.84 -3.78 10.85
N LEU A 94 -18.65 -4.86 11.62
CA LEU A 94 -19.67 -5.90 11.75
C LEU A 94 -20.82 -5.39 12.63
N SER A 95 -22.05 -5.70 12.24
CA SER A 95 -23.25 -5.49 13.04
C SER A 95 -23.48 -6.62 14.05
N GLU A 96 -23.05 -7.82 13.69
CA GLU A 96 -23.17 -9.01 14.53
C GLU A 96 -22.00 -9.98 14.28
N LEU A 97 -21.70 -10.83 15.24
CA LEU A 97 -20.69 -11.88 15.10
C LEU A 97 -21.30 -13.09 14.39
N SER A 98 -20.96 -13.27 13.13
CA SER A 98 -21.29 -14.48 12.38
C SER A 98 -20.09 -14.94 11.53
N ILE A 99 -19.97 -16.25 11.34
CA ILE A 99 -18.91 -16.84 10.50
C ILE A 99 -19.05 -16.33 9.06
N ASN A 100 -20.28 -16.20 8.57
CA ASN A 100 -20.54 -15.73 7.21
C ASN A 100 -20.13 -14.27 7.04
N ALA A 101 -20.46 -13.40 8.00
CA ALA A 101 -20.06 -11.99 7.96
C ALA A 101 -18.53 -11.84 8.03
N LEU A 102 -17.85 -12.64 8.83
CA LEU A 102 -16.39 -12.64 8.90
C LEU A 102 -15.76 -13.15 7.59
N ALA A 103 -16.30 -14.24 7.02
CA ALA A 103 -15.84 -14.76 5.73
C ALA A 103 -16.04 -13.74 4.60
N GLU A 104 -17.18 -13.03 4.59
CA GLU A 104 -17.43 -11.95 3.64
C GLU A 104 -16.38 -10.84 3.75
N ARG A 105 -15.99 -10.45 4.99
CA ARG A 105 -14.93 -9.45 5.20
C ARG A 105 -13.56 -9.93 4.73
N ILE A 106 -13.25 -11.21 4.88
CA ILE A 106 -11.96 -11.76 4.45
C ILE A 106 -11.88 -11.93 2.93
N PHE A 107 -12.97 -12.42 2.29
CA PHE A 107 -12.90 -12.87 0.90
C PHE A 107 -13.58 -11.95 -0.11
N VAL A 108 -14.43 -11.01 0.31
CA VAL A 108 -15.24 -10.21 -0.61
C VAL A 108 -15.07 -8.70 -0.42
N THR A 109 -15.17 -8.18 0.80
CA THR A 109 -15.29 -6.73 1.02
C THR A 109 -14.09 -6.10 1.75
N SER A 110 -13.28 -6.88 2.47
CA SER A 110 -12.24 -6.41 3.38
C SER A 110 -12.77 -5.46 4.47
N ILE A 111 -11.91 -4.88 5.28
CA ILE A 111 -12.24 -3.85 6.27
C ILE A 111 -11.06 -2.89 6.46
N GLY A 112 -11.34 -1.60 6.68
CA GLY A 112 -10.32 -0.59 6.90
C GLY A 112 -9.32 -0.49 5.74
N PRO A 113 -8.02 -0.28 6.00
CA PRO A 113 -7.02 -0.13 4.96
C PRO A 113 -6.59 -1.45 4.28
N TYR A 114 -7.02 -2.62 4.79
CA TYR A 114 -6.44 -3.91 4.39
C TYR A 114 -6.82 -4.39 2.98
N TRP A 115 -7.79 -3.76 2.32
CA TRP A 115 -8.18 -4.07 0.93
C TRP A 115 -6.99 -4.09 -0.04
N PHE A 116 -6.00 -3.23 0.17
CA PHE A 116 -4.80 -3.19 -0.69
C PHE A 116 -3.96 -4.47 -0.61
N LEU A 117 -3.87 -5.12 0.57
CA LEU A 117 -3.21 -6.44 0.68
C LEU A 117 -3.96 -7.51 -0.10
N TYR A 118 -5.29 -7.43 -0.11
CA TYR A 118 -6.13 -8.31 -0.92
C TYR A 118 -5.82 -8.17 -2.41
N ASP A 119 -5.79 -6.95 -2.92
CA ASP A 119 -5.44 -6.67 -4.33
C ASP A 119 -4.03 -7.17 -4.67
N MET A 120 -3.07 -6.96 -3.77
CA MET A 120 -1.71 -7.48 -3.94
C MET A 120 -1.68 -9.01 -4.04
N ILE A 121 -2.51 -9.71 -3.25
CA ILE A 121 -2.62 -11.18 -3.27
C ILE A 121 -3.22 -11.63 -4.60
N VAL A 122 -4.35 -11.08 -4.99
CA VAL A 122 -5.08 -11.45 -6.22
C VAL A 122 -4.21 -11.19 -7.45
N CYS A 123 -3.76 -9.95 -7.66
CA CYS A 123 -2.91 -9.60 -8.80
C CYS A 123 -1.58 -10.38 -8.80
N GLY A 124 -1.01 -10.65 -7.62
CA GLY A 124 0.22 -11.43 -7.49
C GLY A 124 0.05 -12.89 -7.88
N VAL A 125 -1.07 -13.51 -7.51
CA VAL A 125 -1.41 -14.89 -7.88
C VAL A 125 -1.65 -14.99 -9.38
N ALA A 126 -2.43 -14.08 -9.96
CA ALA A 126 -2.67 -14.02 -11.40
C ALA A 126 -1.36 -13.85 -12.19
N TYR A 127 -0.49 -12.94 -11.74
CA TYR A 127 0.80 -12.72 -12.36
C TYR A 127 1.67 -13.98 -12.32
N TYR A 128 1.74 -14.65 -11.16
CA TYR A 128 2.49 -15.88 -11.02
C TYR A 128 1.91 -17.00 -11.90
N ALA A 129 0.58 -17.18 -11.87
CA ALA A 129 -0.09 -18.23 -12.64
C ALA A 129 0.17 -18.09 -14.15
N VAL A 130 0.01 -16.87 -14.68
CA VAL A 130 0.22 -16.62 -16.11
C VAL A 130 1.69 -16.83 -16.53
N PHE A 131 2.63 -16.32 -15.74
CA PHE A 131 4.04 -16.34 -16.15
C PHE A 131 4.77 -17.64 -15.81
N HIS A 132 4.26 -18.43 -14.88
CA HIS A 132 4.91 -19.65 -14.43
C HIS A 132 4.26 -20.93 -14.99
N PHE A 133 2.92 -20.93 -15.18
CA PHE A 133 2.19 -22.12 -15.62
C PHE A 133 1.54 -21.97 -17.00
N ILE A 134 0.62 -20.99 -17.14
CA ILE A 134 -0.26 -20.91 -18.31
C ILE A 134 0.52 -20.44 -19.54
N GLY A 135 1.32 -19.40 -19.39
CA GLY A 135 2.05 -18.75 -20.48
C GLY A 135 3.46 -19.27 -20.71
N GLU A 136 3.85 -20.43 -20.17
CA GLU A 136 5.24 -20.91 -20.21
C GLU A 136 5.82 -20.99 -21.64
N ARG A 137 4.98 -21.37 -22.62
CA ARG A 137 5.37 -21.48 -24.03
C ARG A 137 5.20 -20.20 -24.86
N LEU A 138 4.71 -19.12 -24.24
CA LEU A 138 4.45 -17.84 -24.92
C LEU A 138 5.66 -16.91 -24.77
N ASP A 139 5.83 -16.01 -25.73
CA ASP A 139 6.76 -14.89 -25.62
C ASP A 139 6.29 -13.87 -24.57
N THR A 140 7.18 -12.96 -24.17
CA THR A 140 6.89 -11.97 -23.09
C THR A 140 5.67 -11.11 -23.41
N THR A 141 5.50 -10.67 -24.66
CA THR A 141 4.38 -9.81 -25.06
C THR A 141 3.06 -10.54 -24.96
N SER A 142 3.00 -11.80 -25.45
CA SER A 142 1.79 -12.64 -25.36
C SER A 142 1.44 -12.99 -23.91
N ARG A 143 2.46 -13.24 -23.05
CA ARG A 143 2.24 -13.41 -21.60
C ARG A 143 1.66 -12.15 -20.97
N LEU A 144 2.14 -10.97 -21.33
CA LEU A 144 1.61 -9.70 -20.83
C LEU A 144 0.18 -9.47 -21.31
N ALA A 145 -0.14 -9.78 -22.58
CA ALA A 145 -1.51 -9.68 -23.08
C ALA A 145 -2.46 -10.63 -22.35
N LEU A 146 -2.04 -11.88 -22.14
CA LEU A 146 -2.81 -12.86 -21.35
C LEU A 146 -2.98 -12.40 -19.91
N PHE A 147 -1.93 -11.86 -19.29
CA PHE A 147 -1.99 -11.34 -17.92
C PHE A 147 -2.95 -10.14 -17.81
N ALA A 148 -2.91 -9.19 -18.76
CA ALA A 148 -3.88 -8.10 -18.82
C ALA A 148 -5.31 -8.61 -18.91
N PHE A 149 -5.55 -9.61 -19.79
CA PHE A 149 -6.87 -10.23 -19.92
C PHE A 149 -7.33 -10.83 -18.58
N VAL A 150 -6.48 -11.64 -17.91
CA VAL A 150 -6.81 -12.24 -16.61
C VAL A 150 -7.11 -11.18 -15.57
N LEU A 151 -6.27 -10.14 -15.45
CA LEU A 151 -6.49 -9.04 -14.49
C LEU A 151 -7.82 -8.31 -14.71
N TYR A 152 -8.18 -8.05 -15.98
CA TYR A 152 -9.45 -7.37 -16.27
C TYR A 152 -10.66 -8.28 -16.04
N VAL A 153 -10.53 -9.59 -16.26
CA VAL A 153 -11.56 -10.55 -15.86
C VAL A 153 -11.70 -10.59 -14.33
N GLU A 154 -10.58 -10.59 -13.59
CA GLU A 154 -10.62 -10.50 -12.12
C GLU A 154 -11.28 -9.20 -11.66
N ALA A 155 -10.98 -8.06 -12.28
CA ALA A 155 -11.61 -6.76 -11.97
C ALA A 155 -13.11 -6.71 -12.28
N LEU A 156 -13.62 -7.59 -13.14
CA LEU A 156 -15.07 -7.77 -13.36
C LEU A 156 -15.73 -8.62 -12.28
N LEU A 157 -14.99 -9.59 -11.72
CA LEU A 157 -15.53 -10.60 -10.82
C LEU A 157 -15.31 -10.26 -9.34
N ILE A 158 -14.26 -9.49 -9.03
CA ILE A 158 -13.83 -9.19 -7.67
C ILE A 158 -14.19 -7.74 -7.33
N PRO A 159 -15.13 -7.49 -6.41
CA PRO A 159 -15.63 -6.14 -6.12
C PRO A 159 -14.55 -5.16 -5.61
N LEU A 160 -13.50 -5.66 -4.94
CA LEU A 160 -12.41 -4.82 -4.40
C LEU A 160 -11.46 -4.35 -5.49
N LEU A 161 -11.19 -5.19 -6.50
CA LEU A 161 -10.21 -4.87 -7.54
C LEU A 161 -10.86 -4.02 -8.64
N THR A 162 -10.52 -2.74 -8.69
CA THR A 162 -11.00 -1.87 -9.76
C THR A 162 -10.18 -2.02 -11.04
N PHE A 163 -10.76 -1.63 -12.20
CA PHE A 163 -10.02 -1.56 -13.46
C PHE A 163 -8.81 -0.63 -13.39
N GLY A 164 -8.92 0.46 -12.61
CA GLY A 164 -7.83 1.39 -12.37
C GLY A 164 -6.67 0.72 -11.63
N ASP A 165 -6.97 0.00 -10.56
CA ASP A 165 -5.98 -0.70 -9.74
C ASP A 165 -5.27 -1.81 -10.53
N ALA A 166 -6.05 -2.60 -11.27
CA ALA A 166 -5.55 -3.63 -12.18
C ALA A 166 -4.59 -3.03 -13.24
N THR A 167 -4.97 -1.89 -13.84
CA THR A 167 -4.14 -1.21 -14.85
C THR A 167 -2.83 -0.69 -14.25
N LEU A 168 -2.87 -0.07 -13.07
CA LEU A 168 -1.69 0.47 -12.41
C LEU A 168 -0.72 -0.62 -11.96
N TYR A 169 -1.25 -1.72 -11.43
CA TYR A 169 -0.45 -2.91 -11.15
C TYR A 169 0.19 -3.48 -12.42
N PHE A 170 -0.60 -3.62 -13.49
CA PHE A 170 -0.13 -4.09 -14.80
C PHE A 170 1.01 -3.23 -15.36
N ILE A 171 0.89 -1.89 -15.29
CA ILE A 171 1.97 -0.97 -15.69
C ILE A 171 3.28 -1.30 -14.96
N GLY A 172 3.22 -1.51 -13.64
CA GLY A 172 4.39 -1.92 -12.86
C GLY A 172 5.01 -3.22 -13.37
N VAL A 173 4.18 -4.22 -13.68
CA VAL A 173 4.62 -5.50 -14.24
C VAL A 173 5.25 -5.33 -15.63
N VAL A 174 4.66 -4.52 -16.51
CA VAL A 174 5.22 -4.23 -17.86
C VAL A 174 6.62 -3.65 -17.73
N LEU A 175 6.79 -2.63 -16.89
CA LEU A 175 8.11 -2.03 -16.64
C LEU A 175 9.13 -3.08 -16.17
N ARG A 176 8.71 -3.98 -15.30
CA ARG A 176 9.53 -5.07 -14.80
C ARG A 176 9.90 -6.07 -15.90
N ARG A 177 8.96 -6.46 -16.74
CA ARG A 177 9.15 -7.51 -17.75
C ARG A 177 9.97 -7.06 -18.94
N TYR A 178 9.93 -5.78 -19.28
CA TYR A 178 10.82 -5.19 -20.26
C TYR A 178 12.15 -4.68 -19.68
N ASP A 179 12.44 -5.03 -18.43
CA ASP A 179 13.68 -4.66 -17.70
C ASP A 179 13.98 -3.16 -17.71
N VAL A 180 12.90 -2.36 -17.69
CA VAL A 180 13.00 -0.91 -17.68
C VAL A 180 13.41 -0.47 -16.28
N SER A 181 14.53 0.21 -16.15
CA SER A 181 14.99 0.75 -14.87
C SER A 181 13.95 1.73 -14.29
N PHE A 182 13.66 1.60 -12.99
CA PHE A 182 12.72 2.47 -12.28
C PHE A 182 13.05 3.94 -12.48
N LEU A 183 14.32 4.33 -12.34
CA LEU A 183 14.78 5.72 -12.50
C LEU A 183 14.78 6.21 -13.95
N LYS A 184 14.65 5.32 -14.93
CA LYS A 184 14.47 5.73 -16.33
C LYS A 184 13.06 6.25 -16.58
N VAL A 185 12.06 5.67 -15.90
CA VAL A 185 10.66 6.11 -15.97
C VAL A 185 10.41 7.27 -15.02
N PHE A 186 10.78 7.07 -13.76
CA PHE A 186 10.59 8.05 -12.67
C PHE A 186 11.86 8.87 -12.47
N ARG A 187 12.16 9.72 -13.46
CA ARG A 187 13.36 10.58 -13.39
C ARG A 187 13.22 11.59 -12.26
N PRO A 188 14.27 11.76 -11.42
CA PRO A 188 14.28 12.80 -10.39
C PRO A 188 14.03 14.16 -11.00
N SER A 189 12.94 14.84 -10.64
CA SER A 189 12.62 16.15 -11.22
C SER A 189 11.80 16.99 -10.24
N PRO A 190 12.28 18.21 -9.87
CA PRO A 190 11.47 19.14 -9.10
C PRO A 190 10.29 19.66 -9.93
N PHE A 191 10.45 19.74 -11.26
CA PHE A 191 9.42 20.22 -12.17
C PHE A 191 8.21 19.28 -12.27
N ALA A 192 8.34 18.01 -11.82
CA ALA A 192 7.22 17.08 -11.73
C ALA A 192 6.12 17.55 -10.74
N LEU A 193 6.49 18.42 -9.79
CA LEU A 193 5.54 19.02 -8.85
C LEU A 193 4.50 19.90 -9.56
N LEU A 194 4.88 20.59 -10.63
CA LEU A 194 3.97 21.51 -11.33
C LEU A 194 2.77 20.78 -11.97
N PRO A 195 2.94 19.80 -12.88
CA PRO A 195 1.80 19.05 -13.41
C PRO A 195 1.06 18.25 -12.32
N PHE A 196 1.74 17.80 -11.28
CA PHE A 196 1.09 17.17 -10.13
C PHE A 196 0.10 18.13 -9.46
N ILE A 197 0.50 19.36 -9.13
CA ILE A 197 -0.37 20.36 -8.51
C ILE A 197 -1.51 20.73 -9.45
N ILE A 198 -1.23 20.97 -10.74
CA ILE A 198 -2.26 21.32 -11.73
C ILE A 198 -3.37 20.26 -11.78
N LEU A 199 -3.02 18.99 -11.74
CA LEU A 199 -3.99 17.90 -11.81
C LEU A 199 -4.72 17.66 -10.48
N ILE A 200 -4.00 17.72 -9.34
CA ILE A 200 -4.58 17.34 -8.05
C ILE A 200 -5.57 18.39 -7.51
N VAL A 201 -5.42 19.65 -7.88
CA VAL A 201 -6.35 20.70 -7.45
C VAL A 201 -7.69 20.69 -8.22
N GLN A 202 -7.74 19.99 -9.35
CA GLN A 202 -8.92 19.89 -10.19
C GLN A 202 -9.81 18.73 -9.73
N ARG A 203 -10.76 19.01 -8.82
CA ARG A 203 -11.67 18.00 -8.24
C ARG A 203 -12.42 17.17 -9.29
N GLU A 204 -12.79 17.78 -10.41
CA GLU A 204 -13.51 17.15 -11.51
C GLU A 204 -12.72 16.02 -12.18
N LEU A 205 -11.39 16.01 -12.03
CA LEU A 205 -10.51 15.01 -12.61
C LEU A 205 -10.27 13.81 -11.69
N TRP A 206 -10.57 13.89 -10.39
CA TRP A 206 -10.15 12.87 -9.41
C TRP A 206 -10.59 11.44 -9.71
N ASN A 207 -11.71 11.26 -10.41
CA ASN A 207 -12.19 9.95 -10.85
C ASN A 207 -12.04 9.72 -12.37
N LYS A 208 -11.20 10.51 -13.04
CA LYS A 208 -10.97 10.38 -14.47
C LYS A 208 -9.64 9.68 -14.75
N TRP A 209 -9.53 9.06 -15.90
CA TRP A 209 -8.32 8.38 -16.37
C TRP A 209 -7.07 9.27 -16.33
N LEU A 210 -7.23 10.59 -16.49
CA LEU A 210 -6.12 11.55 -16.46
C LEU A 210 -5.40 11.57 -15.09
N CYS A 211 -6.12 11.28 -14.00
CA CYS A 211 -5.51 11.17 -12.66
C CYS A 211 -4.56 9.98 -12.52
N MET A 212 -4.60 9.00 -13.42
CA MET A 212 -3.61 7.93 -13.47
C MET A 212 -2.19 8.43 -13.77
N LEU A 213 -2.02 9.69 -14.21
CA LEU A 213 -0.72 10.32 -14.37
C LEU A 213 -0.15 10.86 -13.04
N LEU A 214 -1.01 11.15 -12.04
CA LEU A 214 -0.58 11.70 -10.76
C LEU A 214 0.51 10.87 -10.06
N PRO A 215 0.42 9.53 -9.95
CA PRO A 215 1.47 8.73 -9.33
C PRO A 215 2.82 8.85 -10.04
N PHE A 216 2.86 9.05 -11.36
CA PHE A 216 4.13 9.23 -12.11
C PHE A 216 4.82 10.53 -11.72
N PHE A 217 4.07 11.62 -11.65
CA PHE A 217 4.61 12.91 -11.23
C PHE A 217 5.00 12.90 -9.75
N ALA A 218 4.15 12.31 -8.88
CA ALA A 218 4.44 12.19 -7.46
C ALA A 218 5.73 11.39 -7.22
N ILE A 219 5.89 10.21 -7.83
CA ILE A 219 7.08 9.37 -7.67
C ILE A 219 8.33 10.12 -8.15
N SER A 220 8.27 10.76 -9.34
CA SER A 220 9.42 11.51 -9.89
C SER A 220 9.84 12.67 -8.99
N PHE A 221 8.89 13.40 -8.41
CA PHE A 221 9.15 14.45 -7.44
C PHE A 221 9.74 13.88 -6.14
N LEU A 222 9.18 12.81 -5.59
CA LEU A 222 9.68 12.18 -4.36
C LEU A 222 11.08 11.58 -4.53
N VAL A 223 11.41 11.02 -5.69
CA VAL A 223 12.76 10.57 -6.02
C VAL A 223 13.74 11.75 -6.01
N TRP A 224 13.35 12.91 -6.52
CA TRP A 224 14.16 14.13 -6.41
C TRP A 224 14.31 14.60 -4.97
N CYS A 225 13.24 14.61 -4.17
CA CYS A 225 13.27 14.98 -2.75
C CYS A 225 14.27 14.14 -1.95
N ARG A 226 14.41 12.84 -2.27
CA ARG A 226 15.41 11.99 -1.62
C ARG A 226 16.83 12.54 -1.76
N GLY A 227 17.17 13.12 -2.94
CA GLY A 227 18.49 13.71 -3.18
C GLY A 227 18.78 14.92 -2.31
N THR A 228 17.76 15.70 -1.95
CA THR A 228 17.85 16.91 -1.12
C THR A 228 17.66 16.65 0.37
N THR A 229 17.20 15.45 0.75
CA THR A 229 16.96 15.07 2.15
C THR A 229 18.28 14.87 2.90
N PRO A 230 18.46 15.42 4.12
CA PRO A 230 19.62 15.20 4.95
C PRO A 230 19.91 13.71 5.19
N SER A 231 21.19 13.33 5.24
CA SER A 231 21.63 11.92 5.23
C SER A 231 21.06 11.09 6.38
N TRP A 232 20.93 11.67 7.57
CA TRP A 232 20.37 10.99 8.75
C TRP A 232 18.88 10.67 8.57
N LEU A 233 18.10 11.66 8.09
CA LEU A 233 16.67 11.49 7.83
C LEU A 233 16.42 10.53 6.67
N ARG A 234 17.21 10.65 5.59
CA ARG A 234 17.15 9.76 4.45
C ARG A 234 17.39 8.30 4.84
N LYS A 235 18.39 8.02 5.70
CA LYS A 235 18.63 6.66 6.21
C LYS A 235 17.44 6.12 7.01
N ALA A 236 16.83 6.94 7.84
CA ALA A 236 15.63 6.56 8.60
C ALA A 236 14.43 6.29 7.67
N MET A 237 14.21 7.14 6.67
CA MET A 237 13.14 6.97 5.69
C MET A 237 13.36 5.74 4.79
N ASP A 238 14.59 5.51 4.32
CA ASP A 238 14.96 4.31 3.55
C ASP A 238 14.74 3.04 4.39
N TYR A 239 15.02 3.07 5.70
CA TYR A 239 14.75 1.96 6.62
C TYR A 239 13.25 1.72 6.81
N ALA A 240 12.48 2.76 7.09
CA ALA A 240 11.02 2.67 7.21
C ALA A 240 10.39 2.18 5.91
N GLY A 241 10.85 2.68 4.75
CA GLY A 241 10.37 2.26 3.44
C GLY A 241 10.64 0.80 3.10
N ARG A 242 11.74 0.22 3.57
CA ARG A 242 11.99 -1.22 3.48
C ARG A 242 11.02 -2.04 4.33
N ASN A 243 10.57 -1.47 5.42
CA ASN A 243 9.70 -2.10 6.41
C ASN A 243 8.25 -1.62 6.31
N THR A 244 7.78 -1.22 5.12
CA THR A 244 6.39 -0.74 4.94
C THR A 244 5.34 -1.77 5.28
N LEU A 245 5.60 -3.07 5.08
CA LEU A 245 4.59 -4.11 5.36
C LEU A 245 4.18 -4.12 6.84
N PRO A 246 5.10 -4.27 7.83
CA PRO A 246 4.70 -4.20 9.24
C PRO A 246 4.10 -2.83 9.61
N ILE A 247 4.57 -1.71 9.05
CA ILE A 247 3.97 -0.41 9.29
C ILE A 247 2.52 -0.40 8.77
N TYR A 248 2.30 -0.90 7.56
CA TYR A 248 0.96 -0.99 6.97
C TYR A 248 0.00 -1.87 7.78
N ILE A 249 0.49 -2.98 8.31
CA ILE A 249 -0.31 -3.93 9.10
C ILE A 249 -0.74 -3.31 10.43
N PHE A 250 0.16 -2.64 11.14
CA PHE A 250 -0.06 -2.22 12.52
C PHE A 250 -0.45 -0.74 12.70
N HIS A 251 -0.28 0.13 11.68
CA HIS A 251 -0.65 1.54 11.85
C HIS A 251 -2.12 1.78 12.22
N PRO A 252 -3.12 0.94 11.82
CA PRO A 252 -4.50 1.19 12.19
C PRO A 252 -4.74 1.16 13.70
N ILE A 253 -3.92 0.41 14.44
CA ILE A 253 -3.96 0.41 15.92
C ILE A 253 -3.73 1.82 16.45
N PHE A 254 -2.74 2.54 15.92
CA PHE A 254 -2.36 3.88 16.36
C PHE A 254 -3.33 4.95 15.86
N THR A 255 -3.83 4.84 14.63
CA THR A 255 -4.84 5.79 14.12
C THR A 255 -6.19 5.63 14.81
N MET A 256 -6.55 4.43 15.27
CA MET A 256 -7.73 4.22 16.11
C MET A 256 -7.50 4.73 17.54
N ALA A 257 -6.34 4.42 18.14
CA ALA A 257 -5.97 4.90 19.47
C ALA A 257 -5.86 6.44 19.50
N SER A 258 -5.68 7.10 18.37
CA SER A 258 -5.56 8.56 18.30
C SER A 258 -6.77 9.31 18.86
N LYS A 259 -7.94 8.68 18.88
CA LYS A 259 -9.16 9.23 19.47
C LYS A 259 -9.03 9.45 20.99
N PHE A 260 -8.26 8.59 21.68
CA PHE A 260 -8.13 8.66 23.15
C PHE A 260 -7.22 9.81 23.60
N TYR A 261 -6.23 10.19 22.82
CA TYR A 261 -5.35 11.31 23.14
C TYR A 261 -5.66 12.61 22.36
N LEU A 262 -6.71 12.61 21.53
CA LEU A 262 -7.17 13.80 20.82
C LEU A 262 -7.43 14.99 21.77
N PRO A 263 -8.03 14.83 22.98
CA PRO A 263 -8.25 15.94 23.89
C PRO A 263 -6.97 16.67 24.33
N LEU A 264 -5.81 16.01 24.33
CA LEU A 264 -4.51 16.62 24.63
C LEU A 264 -4.10 17.67 23.59
N PHE A 265 -4.70 17.61 22.40
CA PHE A 265 -4.46 18.50 21.26
C PHE A 265 -5.61 19.49 21.03
N ALA A 266 -6.43 19.76 22.07
CA ALA A 266 -7.57 20.69 21.96
C ALA A 266 -7.16 22.12 21.53
N PHE A 267 -5.90 22.49 21.74
CA PHE A 267 -5.32 23.76 21.28
C PHE A 267 -5.09 23.82 19.75
N ASP A 268 -5.06 22.66 19.09
CA ASP A 268 -4.80 22.54 17.64
C ASP A 268 -6.13 22.47 16.86
N THR A 269 -6.70 23.61 16.56
CA THR A 269 -7.94 23.72 15.79
C THR A 269 -7.82 23.19 14.35
N THR A 270 -6.60 23.08 13.84
CA THR A 270 -6.33 22.56 12.49
C THR A 270 -6.21 21.04 12.45
N GLY A 271 -5.99 20.39 13.58
CA GLY A 271 -5.73 18.97 13.70
C GLY A 271 -4.39 18.52 13.10
N ILE A 272 -3.53 19.45 12.67
CA ILE A 272 -2.26 19.13 12.02
C ILE A 272 -1.25 18.57 13.03
N VAL A 273 -1.12 19.19 14.21
CA VAL A 273 -0.17 18.75 15.24
C VAL A 273 -0.54 17.35 15.73
N HIS A 274 -1.84 17.12 16.00
CA HIS A 274 -2.37 15.81 16.35
C HIS A 274 -2.09 14.76 15.25
N ALA A 275 -2.30 15.12 13.98
CA ALA A 275 -2.07 14.23 12.85
C ALA A 275 -0.59 13.88 12.70
N VAL A 276 0.32 14.87 12.77
CA VAL A 276 1.78 14.65 12.70
C VAL A 276 2.24 13.74 13.85
N PHE A 277 1.79 14.02 15.08
CA PHE A 277 2.08 13.16 16.22
C PHE A 277 1.62 11.72 15.99
N THR A 278 0.39 11.54 15.49
CA THR A 278 -0.18 10.23 15.21
C THR A 278 0.59 9.50 14.11
N VAL A 279 1.04 10.20 13.05
CA VAL A 279 1.88 9.62 12.00
C VAL A 279 3.20 9.12 12.58
N LEU A 280 3.88 9.93 13.37
CA LEU A 280 5.15 9.55 14.01
C LEU A 280 4.97 8.36 14.96
N LEU A 281 3.91 8.39 15.77
CA LEU A 281 3.57 7.28 16.67
C LEU A 281 3.21 6.02 15.88
N GLY A 282 2.49 6.14 14.76
CA GLY A 282 2.16 5.05 13.85
C GLY A 282 3.40 4.37 13.28
N PHE A 283 4.39 5.15 12.84
CA PHE A 283 5.67 4.60 12.38
C PHE A 283 6.43 3.91 13.51
N ALA A 284 6.70 4.64 14.60
CA ALA A 284 7.50 4.14 15.71
C ALA A 284 6.85 2.93 16.38
N GLY A 285 5.54 3.01 16.65
CA GLY A 285 4.80 1.95 17.31
C GLY A 285 4.67 0.69 16.44
N SER A 286 4.41 0.84 15.14
CA SER A 286 4.35 -0.31 14.22
C SER A 286 5.69 -1.03 14.12
N LEU A 287 6.79 -0.28 14.04
CA LEU A 287 8.14 -0.86 14.03
C LEU A 287 8.46 -1.51 15.38
N ALA A 288 8.07 -0.90 16.51
CA ALA A 288 8.26 -1.48 17.84
C ALA A 288 7.49 -2.80 17.99
N ILE A 289 6.23 -2.87 17.54
CA ILE A 289 5.46 -4.13 17.52
C ILE A 289 6.21 -5.19 16.70
N ALA A 290 6.71 -4.83 15.50
CA ALA A 290 7.45 -5.76 14.66
C ALA A 290 8.74 -6.27 15.36
N VAL A 291 9.48 -5.39 16.06
CA VAL A 291 10.66 -5.80 16.85
C VAL A 291 10.28 -6.79 17.95
N VAL A 292 9.17 -6.55 18.66
CA VAL A 292 8.69 -7.45 19.73
C VAL A 292 8.32 -8.80 19.14
N LEU A 293 7.54 -8.82 18.05
CA LEU A 293 7.12 -10.05 17.38
C LEU A 293 8.32 -10.85 16.85
N ASP A 294 9.34 -10.18 16.32
CA ASP A 294 10.55 -10.84 15.83
C ASP A 294 11.38 -11.43 16.99
N ARG A 295 11.52 -10.70 18.10
CA ARG A 295 12.26 -11.18 19.29
C ARG A 295 11.55 -12.35 19.97
N THR A 296 10.23 -12.34 20.03
CA THR A 296 9.41 -13.41 20.63
C THR A 296 9.13 -14.56 19.67
N LYS A 297 9.61 -14.49 18.42
CA LYS A 297 9.31 -15.44 17.33
C LYS A 297 7.82 -15.51 16.95
N MET A 298 6.99 -14.61 17.45
CA MET A 298 5.58 -14.52 17.08
C MET A 298 5.39 -14.04 15.63
N SER A 299 6.41 -13.49 14.98
CA SER A 299 6.43 -13.22 13.55
C SER A 299 6.12 -14.46 12.69
N LEU A 300 6.35 -15.68 13.21
CA LEU A 300 5.96 -16.94 12.54
C LEU A 300 4.45 -17.05 12.35
N VAL A 301 3.64 -16.55 13.27
CA VAL A 301 2.17 -16.50 13.15
C VAL A 301 1.76 -15.64 11.95
N PHE A 302 2.54 -14.63 11.63
CA PHE A 302 2.37 -13.77 10.47
C PHE A 302 3.08 -14.31 9.19
N GLY A 303 3.43 -15.59 9.16
CA GLY A 303 4.03 -16.26 7.99
C GLY A 303 5.47 -15.83 7.67
N SER A 304 6.17 -15.23 8.62
CA SER A 304 7.54 -14.76 8.40
C SER A 304 8.47 -15.14 9.55
N LYS A 305 9.72 -15.47 9.23
CA LYS A 305 10.76 -15.65 10.26
C LYS A 305 11.13 -14.33 10.94
N ALA A 306 11.03 -13.22 10.20
CA ALA A 306 11.17 -11.87 10.69
C ALA A 306 10.31 -10.93 9.84
N LEU A 307 9.63 -9.98 10.50
CA LEU A 307 8.85 -8.92 9.85
C LEU A 307 9.74 -7.78 9.37
N LEU A 308 10.81 -7.50 10.13
CA LEU A 308 11.78 -6.46 9.78
C LEU A 308 12.88 -6.97 8.83
N ARG A 309 13.38 -6.04 7.97
CA ARG A 309 14.41 -6.29 6.95
C ARG A 309 15.59 -5.33 7.09
#